data_83ae74ae2644f8f2b23da8a6c276e35b
#
_entry.id   83ae74ae2644f8f2b23da8a6c276e35b
#
_cell.length_a   1.000
_cell.length_b   1.000
_cell.length_c   1.000
_cell.angle_alpha   90.00
_cell.angle_beta   90.00
_cell.angle_gamma   90.00
#
_symmetry.space_group_name_H-M   'P 1'
#
loop_
_entity.id
_entity.type
_entity.pdbx_description
1 polymer ?
#
loop_
_entity_poly.entity_id
_entity_poly.type
_entity_poly.pdbx_seq_one_letter_code
_entity_poly.pdbx_strand_id
1 'polypeptide(L)'
;MFLYLTDDQRKAEEVLGELLSPIMGRPVELVRERVLVGPANECVEKLAKLQAAGVRKVFLWPVADDAVQLAKFHEEVLPQLPQ
;
A
#
# COMPACT_ATOMS: atom_id res chain seq x y z
N MET A 1 -5.88 -2.90 4.66
CA MET A 1 -4.43 -2.87 4.34
C MET A 1 -3.88 -1.51 4.68
N PHE A 2 -2.71 -1.47 5.27
CA PHE A 2 -2.00 -0.21 5.47
C PHE A 2 -1.58 0.38 4.13
N LEU A 3 -1.65 1.70 4.04
CA LEU A 3 -1.38 2.44 2.80
C LEU A 3 -0.35 3.54 3.04
N TYR A 4 0.68 3.57 2.22
CA TYR A 4 1.59 4.70 2.16
C TYR A 4 2.21 4.79 0.76
N LEU A 5 1.66 5.65 -0.08
CA LEU A 5 2.14 5.84 -1.45
C LEU A 5 3.33 6.80 -1.46
N THR A 6 4.44 6.35 -1.99
CA THR A 6 5.64 7.18 -2.13
C THR A 6 6.51 6.62 -3.24
N ASP A 7 7.14 7.51 -4.01
CA ASP A 7 8.15 7.13 -5.00
C ASP A 7 9.55 7.07 -4.37
N ASP A 8 9.68 7.51 -3.12
CA ASP A 8 10.94 7.48 -2.40
C ASP A 8 11.11 6.10 -1.74
N GLN A 9 11.98 5.28 -2.35
CA GLN A 9 12.23 3.93 -1.86
C GLN A 9 12.76 3.91 -0.42
N ARG A 10 13.57 4.90 -0.06
CA ARG A 10 14.09 5.01 1.29
C ARG A 10 12.98 5.23 2.30
N LYS A 11 12.02 6.09 1.97
CA LYS A 11 10.86 6.35 2.82
C LYS A 11 9.98 5.11 2.93
N ALA A 12 9.78 4.40 1.83
CA ALA A 12 9.01 3.16 1.84
C ALA A 12 9.64 2.12 2.76
N GLU A 13 10.95 1.93 2.68
CA GLU A 13 11.66 0.98 3.54
C GLU A 13 11.60 1.39 5.01
N GLU A 14 11.67 2.68 5.29
CA GLU A 14 11.54 3.22 6.64
C GLU A 14 10.16 2.90 7.22
N VAL A 15 9.10 3.14 6.45
CA VAL A 15 7.73 2.84 6.89
C VAL A 15 7.56 1.36 7.15
N LEU A 16 8.05 0.51 6.26
CA LEU A 16 7.95 -0.94 6.42
C LEU A 16 8.71 -1.44 7.65
N GLY A 17 9.96 -1.02 7.80
CA GLY A 17 10.84 -1.54 8.84
C GLY A 17 10.63 -0.91 10.21
N GLU A 18 10.40 0.38 10.27
CA GLU A 18 10.33 1.12 11.53
C GLU A 18 8.92 1.23 12.10
N LEU A 19 7.91 1.26 11.25
CA LEU A 19 6.52 1.40 11.70
C LEU A 19 5.72 0.11 11.59
N LEU A 20 5.65 -0.47 10.41
CA LEU A 20 4.72 -1.58 10.17
C LEU A 20 5.23 -2.92 10.66
N SER A 21 6.51 -3.22 10.50
CA SER A 21 7.05 -4.50 10.97
C SER A 21 6.85 -4.67 12.48
N PRO A 22 7.16 -3.67 13.34
CA PRO A 22 6.88 -3.77 14.77
C PRO A 22 5.39 -3.88 15.09
N ILE A 23 4.55 -3.10 14.42
CA ILE A 23 3.10 -3.10 14.67
C ILE A 23 2.50 -4.45 14.33
N MET A 24 2.88 -5.03 13.20
CA MET A 24 2.34 -6.30 12.73
C MET A 24 3.03 -7.51 13.36
N GLY A 25 4.16 -7.31 14.04
CA GLY A 25 4.93 -8.38 14.66
C GLY A 25 5.47 -9.38 13.64
N ARG A 26 5.82 -8.92 12.43
CA ARG A 26 6.27 -9.76 11.34
C ARG A 26 7.53 -9.20 10.68
N PRO A 27 8.37 -10.07 10.07
CA PRO A 27 9.52 -9.60 9.30
C PRO A 27 9.10 -8.72 8.12
N VAL A 28 9.98 -7.79 7.72
CA VAL A 28 9.71 -6.84 6.64
C VAL A 28 9.26 -7.55 5.35
N GLU A 29 9.86 -8.69 5.02
CA GLU A 29 9.54 -9.43 3.80
C GLU A 29 8.07 -9.87 3.76
N LEU A 30 7.53 -10.28 4.89
CA LEU A 30 6.12 -10.69 4.98
C LEU A 30 5.20 -9.47 5.03
N VAL A 31 5.60 -8.41 5.72
CA VAL A 31 4.82 -7.17 5.80
C VAL A 31 4.66 -6.55 4.42
N ARG A 32 5.76 -6.50 3.65
CA ARG A 32 5.78 -5.91 2.31
C ARG A 32 4.70 -6.49 1.39
N GLU A 33 4.44 -7.78 1.51
CA GLU A 33 3.44 -8.45 0.68
C GLU A 33 2.00 -8.15 1.08
N ARG A 34 1.79 -7.67 2.31
CA ARG A 34 0.46 -7.48 2.89
C ARG A 34 0.01 -6.03 3.01
N VAL A 35 0.81 -5.11 2.53
CA VAL A 35 0.53 -3.68 2.63
C VAL A 35 0.73 -2.99 1.29
N LEU A 36 0.17 -1.79 1.15
CA LEU A 36 0.34 -0.96 -0.04
C LEU A 36 1.30 0.18 0.28
N VAL A 37 2.58 -0.14 0.36
CA VAL A 37 3.64 0.83 0.64
C VAL A 37 4.62 0.86 -0.52
N GLY A 38 4.81 2.04 -1.12
CA GLY A 38 5.69 2.20 -2.26
C GLY A 38 5.06 3.01 -3.37
N PRO A 39 5.61 2.94 -4.60
CA PRO A 39 5.08 3.70 -5.72
C PRO A 39 3.71 3.18 -6.16
N ALA A 40 2.93 4.07 -6.78
CA ALA A 40 1.57 3.77 -7.18
C ALA A 40 1.46 2.55 -8.10
N ASN A 41 2.40 2.39 -9.03
CA ASN A 41 2.37 1.26 -9.96
C ASN A 41 2.49 -0.10 -9.27
N GLU A 42 3.29 -0.19 -8.21
CA GLU A 42 3.40 -1.44 -7.44
C GLU A 42 2.12 -1.72 -6.66
N CYS A 43 1.48 -0.68 -6.13
CA CYS A 43 0.21 -0.82 -5.43
C CYS A 43 -0.90 -1.26 -6.39
N VAL A 44 -0.91 -0.73 -7.61
CA VAL A 44 -1.84 -1.16 -8.65
C VAL A 44 -1.69 -2.65 -8.94
N GLU A 45 -0.45 -3.13 -9.09
CA GLU A 45 -0.19 -4.55 -9.34
C GLU A 45 -0.70 -5.44 -8.22
N LYS A 46 -0.46 -5.05 -6.97
CA LYS A 46 -0.94 -5.82 -5.80
C LYS A 46 -2.47 -5.88 -5.77
N LEU A 47 -3.12 -4.75 -5.98
CA LEU A 47 -4.58 -4.70 -5.97
C LEU A 47 -5.18 -5.47 -7.15
N ALA A 48 -4.56 -5.40 -8.32
CA ALA A 48 -5.02 -6.14 -9.48
C ALA A 48 -4.95 -7.66 -9.23
N LYS A 49 -3.90 -8.13 -8.56
CA LYS A 49 -3.78 -9.55 -8.19
C LYS A 49 -4.87 -9.97 -7.22
N LEU A 50 -5.17 -9.13 -6.24
CA LEU A 50 -6.25 -9.41 -5.28
C LEU A 50 -7.59 -9.45 -6.00
N GLN A 51 -7.84 -8.54 -6.90
CA GLN A 51 -9.07 -8.50 -7.68
C GLN A 51 -9.21 -9.75 -8.54
N ALA A 52 -8.13 -10.18 -9.18
CA ALA A 52 -8.12 -11.40 -9.99
C ALA A 52 -8.37 -12.64 -9.12
N ALA A 53 -8.00 -12.61 -7.85
CA ALA A 53 -8.25 -13.69 -6.91
C ALA A 53 -9.65 -13.65 -6.29
N GLY A 54 -10.50 -12.70 -6.70
CA GLY A 54 -11.88 -12.62 -6.24
C GLY A 54 -12.13 -11.68 -5.07
N VAL A 55 -11.12 -10.95 -4.62
CA VAL A 55 -11.28 -9.98 -3.54
C VAL A 55 -12.06 -8.78 -4.06
N ARG A 56 -13.16 -8.43 -3.39
CA ARG A 56 -14.04 -7.34 -3.82
C ARG A 56 -13.99 -6.10 -2.94
N LYS A 57 -13.48 -6.23 -1.72
CA LYS A 57 -13.38 -5.12 -0.77
C LYS A 57 -12.01 -5.09 -0.15
N VAL A 58 -11.41 -3.91 -0.09
CA VAL A 58 -10.16 -3.68 0.61
C VAL A 58 -10.32 -2.45 1.47
N PHE A 59 -10.04 -2.58 2.77
CA PHE A 59 -10.04 -1.44 3.67
C PHE A 59 -8.65 -0.82 3.68
N LEU A 60 -8.57 0.48 3.45
CA LEU A 60 -7.31 1.21 3.38
C LEU A 60 -7.11 2.04 4.64
N TRP A 61 -5.96 1.85 5.27
CA TRP A 61 -5.58 2.57 6.48
C TRP A 61 -4.28 3.33 6.22
N PRO A 62 -4.34 4.62 5.89
CA PRO A 62 -3.13 5.40 5.71
C PRO A 62 -2.27 5.39 6.97
N VAL A 63 -0.97 5.17 6.79
CA VAL A 63 -0.02 5.13 7.91
C VAL A 63 0.20 6.53 8.49
N ALA A 64 0.23 7.51 7.61
CA ALA A 64 0.43 8.92 7.97
C ALA A 64 -0.17 9.80 6.87
N ASP A 65 -0.34 11.10 7.14
CA ASP A 65 -0.82 12.06 6.13
C ASP A 65 -2.11 11.62 5.45
N ASP A 66 -3.10 11.21 6.23
CA ASP A 66 -4.31 10.56 5.77
C ASP A 66 -4.95 11.20 4.54
N ALA A 67 -5.21 12.51 4.58
CA ALA A 67 -5.88 13.20 3.48
C ALA A 67 -5.04 13.19 2.21
N VAL A 68 -3.73 13.40 2.34
CA VAL A 68 -2.80 13.38 1.22
C VAL A 68 -2.72 11.99 0.61
N GLN A 69 -2.60 10.97 1.44
CA GLN A 69 -2.49 9.59 0.99
C GLN A 69 -3.76 9.10 0.29
N LEU A 70 -4.93 9.43 0.82
CA LEU A 70 -6.19 9.05 0.19
C LEU A 70 -6.39 9.79 -1.14
N ALA A 71 -5.98 11.05 -1.23
CA ALA A 71 -6.04 11.80 -2.48
C ALA A 71 -5.10 11.17 -3.52
N LYS A 72 -3.87 10.83 -3.13
CA LYS A 72 -2.94 10.15 -4.02
C LYS A 72 -3.48 8.81 -4.52
N PHE A 73 -4.08 8.04 -3.63
CA PHE A 73 -4.68 6.77 -4.01
C PHE A 73 -5.78 6.98 -5.05
N HIS A 74 -6.65 7.93 -4.82
CA HIS A 74 -7.74 8.25 -5.74
C HIS A 74 -7.23 8.70 -7.10
N GLU A 75 -6.18 9.52 -7.14
CA GLU A 75 -5.66 10.10 -8.37
C GLU A 75 -4.70 9.19 -9.12
N GLU A 76 -3.89 8.41 -8.40
CA GLU A 76 -2.78 7.66 -9.00
C GLU A 76 -3.03 6.16 -9.08
N VAL A 77 -3.86 5.60 -8.22
CA VAL A 77 -4.08 4.15 -8.18
C VAL A 77 -5.42 3.75 -8.78
N LEU A 78 -6.52 4.35 -8.33
CA LEU A 78 -7.85 3.98 -8.80
C LEU A 78 -8.02 4.02 -10.32
N PRO A 79 -7.55 5.07 -11.04
CA PRO A 79 -7.73 5.11 -12.50
C PRO A 79 -7.01 3.99 -13.24
N GLN A 80 -6.00 3.39 -12.64
CA GLN A 80 -5.21 2.33 -13.25
C GLN A 80 -5.71 0.93 -12.95
N LEU A 81 -6.67 0.80 -12.04
CA LEU A 81 -7.22 -0.51 -11.71
C LEU A 81 -8.16 -1.00 -12.81
N PRO A 82 -8.20 -2.32 -13.08
CA PRO A 82 -9.17 -2.89 -14.00
C PRO A 82 -10.60 -2.61 -13.52
N GLN A 83 -11.46 -2.31 -14.44
CA GLN A 83 -12.87 -2.01 -14.16
C GLN A 83 -13.72 -3.27 -14.25
#